data_632d8e0f0a71cdd97c33e0d3720a38f9
#
_entry.id   632d8e0f0a71cdd97c33e0d3720a38f9
#
_cell.length_a   1.000
_cell.length_b   1.000
_cell.length_c   1.000
_cell.angle_alpha   90.00
_cell.angle_beta   90.00
_cell.angle_gamma   90.00
#
_symmetry.space_group_name_H-M   'P 1'
#
loop_
_entity.id
_entity.type
_entity.pdbx_description
1 polymer ?
#
loop_
_entity_poly.entity_id
_entity_poly.type
_entity_poly.pdbx_seq_one_letter_code
_entity_poly.pdbx_strand_id
1 'polypeptide(L)'
;MRNFVSTIATVLPLAGAAPLDIQNRDSNPGCQAASFGNFEWTVENFDYHASYTFTTPAHQNSWGYVNFNLTNPALEYQAICSATSNQLSDFFYGTMPYTCKVPDGSTTTATFDFSRPSGVLNINQTWTCSDEDPQYPTTINAYGTANLTLACTDETWTNPNWTIGHIYTDREVKCTPVTIPIKPYKMTAVA
;
A
#
# COMPACT_ATOMS: atom_id res chain seq x y z
N MET A 1 -75.20 -10.06 59.92
CA MET A 1 -73.74 -9.71 60.07
C MET A 1 -72.99 -10.23 58.80
N ARG A 2 -72.63 -9.34 57.94
CA ARG A 2 -72.01 -9.69 56.61
C ARG A 2 -70.51 -9.37 56.68
N ASN A 3 -69.69 -10.43 56.59
CA ASN A 3 -68.28 -10.34 56.57
C ASN A 3 -67.79 -10.00 55.10
N PHE A 4 -67.18 -8.87 54.94
CA PHE A 4 -66.47 -8.50 53.71
C PHE A 4 -65.06 -9.05 53.80
N VAL A 5 -64.71 -9.93 52.90
CA VAL A 5 -63.32 -10.37 52.67
C VAL A 5 -62.77 -9.49 51.61
N SER A 6 -61.73 -8.66 51.98
CA SER A 6 -61.00 -7.79 51.04
C SER A 6 -59.81 -8.56 50.51
N THR A 7 -59.84 -8.85 49.23
CA THR A 7 -58.70 -9.45 48.50
C THR A 7 -57.75 -8.33 47.98
N ILE A 8 -56.54 -8.29 48.50
CA ILE A 8 -55.50 -7.41 48.06
C ILE A 8 -54.78 -8.07 46.87
N ALA A 9 -54.88 -7.51 45.67
CA ALA A 9 -54.13 -7.92 44.48
C ALA A 9 -52.78 -7.23 44.49
N THR A 10 -51.75 -8.03 44.70
CA THR A 10 -50.32 -7.54 44.52
C THR A 10 -49.97 -7.56 43.05
N VAL A 11 -49.74 -6.37 42.47
CA VAL A 11 -49.17 -6.20 41.12
C VAL A 11 -47.66 -6.24 41.21
N LEU A 12 -47.03 -7.29 40.67
CA LEU A 12 -45.58 -7.33 40.47
C LEU A 12 -45.20 -6.43 39.28
N PRO A 13 -44.19 -5.56 39.40
CA PRO A 13 -43.65 -4.86 38.23
C PRO A 13 -42.81 -5.82 37.37
N LEU A 14 -43.17 -5.96 36.09
CA LEU A 14 -42.32 -6.55 35.10
C LEU A 14 -41.09 -5.63 34.91
N ALA A 15 -39.92 -6.10 35.33
CA ALA A 15 -38.64 -5.52 34.96
C ALA A 15 -38.43 -5.74 33.46
N GLY A 16 -38.62 -4.69 32.66
CA GLY A 16 -38.27 -4.68 31.26
C GLY A 16 -36.77 -4.83 31.12
N ALA A 17 -36.28 -5.96 30.58
CA ALA A 17 -34.91 -6.08 30.11
C ALA A 17 -34.76 -5.13 28.91
N ALA A 18 -33.98 -4.05 29.10
CA ALA A 18 -33.55 -3.21 27.98
C ALA A 18 -32.71 -4.07 27.03
N PRO A 19 -32.91 -3.99 25.71
CA PRO A 19 -32.03 -4.66 24.79
C PRO A 19 -30.65 -4.04 24.97
N LEU A 20 -29.65 -4.89 25.20
CA LEU A 20 -28.23 -4.49 25.06
C LEU A 20 -28.02 -4.11 23.62
N ASP A 21 -27.91 -2.82 23.33
CA ASP A 21 -27.35 -2.32 22.09
C ASP A 21 -25.94 -2.87 22.02
N ILE A 22 -25.78 -3.97 21.30
CA ILE A 22 -24.49 -4.38 20.78
C ILE A 22 -24.16 -3.34 19.67
N GLN A 23 -23.65 -2.20 20.10
CA GLN A 23 -22.95 -1.33 19.18
C GLN A 23 -21.85 -2.21 18.57
N ASN A 24 -22.02 -2.57 17.29
CA ASN A 24 -20.90 -2.94 16.44
C ASN A 24 -19.93 -1.75 16.54
N ARG A 25 -19.01 -1.81 17.47
CA ARG A 25 -17.76 -1.10 17.31
C ARG A 25 -17.17 -1.66 16.04
N ASP A 26 -17.15 -0.87 14.97
CA ASP A 26 -16.11 -0.94 13.95
C ASP A 26 -14.80 -0.74 14.73
N SER A 27 -14.34 -1.79 15.34
CA SER A 27 -13.05 -1.83 16.01
C SER A 27 -12.04 -1.94 14.89
N ASN A 28 -11.60 -0.77 14.36
CA ASN A 28 -10.30 -0.73 13.75
C ASN A 28 -9.34 -1.32 14.81
N PRO A 29 -8.75 -2.50 14.57
CA PRO A 29 -7.80 -3.05 15.53
C PRO A 29 -6.71 -2.01 15.69
N GLY A 30 -6.30 -1.69 16.93
CA GLY A 30 -5.21 -0.75 17.16
C GLY A 30 -3.97 -1.13 16.36
N CYS A 31 -3.03 -0.20 16.22
CA CYS A 31 -1.81 -0.37 15.42
C CYS A 31 -1.08 -1.69 15.73
N GLN A 32 -0.89 -2.01 17.02
CA GLN A 32 -0.18 -3.22 17.44
C GLN A 32 -0.96 -4.48 17.10
N ALA A 33 -2.27 -4.50 17.34
CA ALA A 33 -3.13 -5.64 17.02
C ALA A 33 -3.22 -5.88 15.51
N ALA A 34 -3.31 -4.82 14.68
CA ALA A 34 -3.28 -4.90 13.24
C ALA A 34 -1.93 -5.42 12.72
N SER A 35 -0.81 -5.04 13.38
CA SER A 35 0.54 -5.46 12.99
C SER A 35 0.80 -6.95 13.25
N PHE A 36 0.31 -7.50 14.37
CA PHE A 36 0.56 -8.89 14.76
C PHE A 36 -0.56 -9.86 14.40
N GLY A 37 -1.64 -9.38 13.81
CA GLY A 37 -2.74 -10.19 13.30
C GLY A 37 -2.40 -10.82 11.94
N ASN A 38 -3.40 -10.88 11.08
CA ASN A 38 -3.23 -11.38 9.71
C ASN A 38 -2.69 -10.26 8.80
N PHE A 39 -1.48 -9.79 9.10
CA PHE A 39 -0.89 -8.62 8.46
C PHE A 39 -0.51 -8.89 7.00
N GLU A 40 -0.93 -8.00 6.13
CA GLU A 40 -0.45 -7.89 4.76
C GLU A 40 -0.55 -6.43 4.30
N TRP A 41 0.42 -6.00 3.51
CA TRP A 41 0.31 -4.74 2.79
C TRP A 41 -0.61 -4.90 1.58
N THR A 42 -1.19 -3.78 1.15
CA THR A 42 -1.76 -3.68 -0.19
C THR A 42 -0.93 -2.69 -1.00
N VAL A 43 -0.35 -3.17 -2.09
CA VAL A 43 0.22 -2.33 -3.15
C VAL A 43 -0.92 -1.96 -4.08
N GLU A 44 -1.28 -0.68 -4.11
CA GLU A 44 -2.42 -0.18 -4.88
C GLU A 44 -1.95 0.57 -6.12
N ASN A 45 -2.53 0.22 -7.26
CA ASN A 45 -2.30 0.90 -8.53
C ASN A 45 -0.82 0.96 -8.92
N PHE A 46 -0.09 -0.18 -8.79
CA PHE A 46 1.28 -0.25 -9.26
C PHE A 46 1.31 0.00 -10.77
N ASP A 47 1.91 1.12 -11.14
CA ASP A 47 1.98 1.64 -12.50
C ASP A 47 3.43 1.72 -12.96
N TYR A 48 3.72 1.12 -14.11
CA TYR A 48 5.02 1.17 -14.77
C TYR A 48 4.88 1.75 -16.17
N HIS A 49 5.69 2.76 -16.47
CA HIS A 49 5.84 3.34 -17.80
C HIS A 49 7.31 3.47 -18.19
N ALA A 50 7.57 3.35 -19.49
CA ALA A 50 8.89 3.59 -20.07
C ALA A 50 8.76 4.33 -21.39
N SER A 51 9.63 5.33 -21.60
CA SER A 51 9.71 6.12 -22.83
C SER A 51 11.12 6.06 -23.38
N TYR A 52 11.24 5.73 -24.66
CA TYR A 52 12.50 5.63 -25.40
C TYR A 52 12.43 6.57 -26.60
N THR A 53 12.94 7.79 -26.42
CA THR A 53 12.91 8.82 -27.46
C THR A 53 14.27 8.92 -28.13
N PHE A 54 14.31 8.70 -29.43
CA PHE A 54 15.50 8.82 -30.28
C PHE A 54 15.43 10.11 -31.09
N THR A 55 16.35 11.02 -30.88
CA THR A 55 16.47 12.25 -31.70
C THR A 55 17.25 12.01 -32.97
N THR A 56 18.13 10.99 -33.00
CA THR A 56 18.80 10.46 -34.18
C THR A 56 18.92 8.95 -34.04
N PRO A 57 19.27 8.18 -35.11
CA PRO A 57 19.49 6.73 -34.99
C PRO A 57 20.53 6.32 -33.93
N ALA A 58 21.39 7.25 -33.49
CA ALA A 58 22.47 6.98 -32.54
C ALA A 58 22.32 7.70 -31.19
N HIS A 59 21.32 8.56 -31.02
CA HIS A 59 21.14 9.35 -29.80
C HIS A 59 19.76 9.10 -29.18
N GLN A 60 19.78 8.54 -27.97
CA GLN A 60 18.60 8.15 -27.20
C GLN A 60 18.48 8.96 -25.91
N ASN A 61 17.28 9.50 -25.66
CA ASN A 61 16.83 10.02 -24.37
C ASN A 61 15.72 9.12 -23.86
N SER A 62 15.95 8.43 -22.75
CA SER A 62 15.00 7.42 -22.27
C SER A 62 14.89 7.48 -20.77
N TRP A 63 13.69 7.21 -20.29
CA TRP A 63 13.40 7.17 -18.87
C TRP A 63 12.19 6.26 -18.61
N GLY A 64 12.15 5.74 -17.39
CA GLY A 64 11.00 4.99 -16.90
C GLY A 64 10.59 5.48 -15.53
N TYR A 65 9.35 5.23 -15.16
CA TYR A 65 8.85 5.48 -13.81
C TYR A 65 8.03 4.33 -13.27
N VAL A 66 7.98 4.28 -11.94
CA VAL A 66 7.11 3.40 -11.15
C VAL A 66 6.39 4.27 -10.13
N ASN A 67 5.07 4.09 -9.99
CA ASN A 67 4.25 4.74 -8.99
C ASN A 67 3.27 3.74 -8.38
N PHE A 68 3.05 3.82 -7.06
CA PHE A 68 1.99 3.09 -6.37
C PHE A 68 1.74 3.67 -4.99
N ASN A 69 0.61 3.33 -4.38
CA ASN A 69 0.34 3.59 -2.98
C ASN A 69 0.55 2.30 -2.18
N LEU A 70 1.20 2.42 -1.03
CA LEU A 70 1.41 1.32 -0.10
C LEU A 70 0.51 1.52 1.12
N THR A 71 -0.52 0.67 1.23
CA THR A 71 -1.41 0.61 2.38
C THR A 71 -0.90 -0.40 3.40
N ASN A 72 -0.78 0.05 4.64
CA ASN A 72 -0.44 -0.75 5.81
C ASN A 72 -1.66 -0.71 6.76
N PRO A 73 -2.28 -1.86 7.10
CA PRO A 73 -3.48 -1.89 7.93
C PRO A 73 -3.28 -1.38 9.37
N ALA A 74 -2.03 -1.26 9.81
CA ALA A 74 -1.67 -0.70 11.12
C ALA A 74 -1.58 0.83 11.12
N LEU A 75 -1.66 1.49 9.96
CA LEU A 75 -1.49 2.93 9.79
C LEU A 75 -2.75 3.55 9.18
N GLU A 76 -3.08 4.76 9.60
CA GLU A 76 -4.24 5.51 9.10
C GLU A 76 -3.98 6.23 7.76
N TYR A 77 -2.79 6.07 7.19
CA TYR A 77 -2.38 6.73 5.95
C TYR A 77 -1.63 5.76 5.04
N GLN A 78 -1.58 6.10 3.77
CA GLN A 78 -0.81 5.38 2.76
C GLN A 78 0.57 6.03 2.57
N ALA A 79 1.59 5.23 2.32
CA ALA A 79 2.86 5.74 1.82
C ALA A 79 2.79 5.84 0.27
N ILE A 80 3.21 6.99 -0.26
CA ILE A 80 3.24 7.25 -1.71
C ILE A 80 4.62 6.87 -2.23
N CYS A 81 4.68 5.81 -3.03
CA CYS A 81 5.90 5.27 -3.59
C CYS A 81 6.05 5.69 -5.05
N SER A 82 7.12 6.40 -5.36
CA SER A 82 7.40 6.90 -6.70
C SER A 82 8.90 6.84 -6.98
N ALA A 83 9.26 6.39 -8.17
CA ALA A 83 10.64 6.37 -8.64
C ALA A 83 10.73 6.67 -10.12
N THR A 84 11.81 7.31 -10.52
CA THR A 84 12.20 7.49 -11.92
C THR A 84 13.60 6.94 -12.13
N SER A 85 13.86 6.40 -13.31
CA SER A 85 15.16 5.85 -13.68
C SER A 85 15.46 6.11 -15.17
N ASN A 86 16.74 6.29 -15.47
CA ASN A 86 17.27 6.38 -16.84
C ASN A 86 18.26 5.25 -17.15
N GLN A 87 18.29 4.20 -16.33
CA GLN A 87 19.15 3.02 -16.53
C GLN A 87 18.61 2.18 -17.70
N LEU A 88 19.26 2.26 -18.84
CA LEU A 88 18.91 1.46 -20.02
C LEU A 88 19.22 -0.02 -19.79
N SER A 89 18.42 -0.95 -20.34
CA SER A 89 17.24 -0.76 -21.21
C SER A 89 15.91 -0.85 -20.48
N ASP A 90 15.83 -1.46 -19.29
CA ASP A 90 14.58 -1.74 -18.56
C ASP A 90 14.33 -0.78 -17.40
N PHE A 91 15.23 0.16 -17.16
CA PHE A 91 15.21 1.23 -16.15
C PHE A 91 15.28 0.76 -14.70
N PHE A 92 14.62 -0.33 -14.33
CA PHE A 92 14.57 -0.85 -12.97
C PHE A 92 15.09 -2.29 -12.93
N TYR A 93 16.15 -2.52 -12.15
CA TYR A 93 16.83 -3.81 -12.06
C TYR A 93 16.82 -4.42 -10.65
N GLY A 94 16.11 -3.78 -9.68
CA GLY A 94 16.07 -4.24 -8.28
C GLY A 94 17.38 -4.01 -7.53
N THR A 95 18.25 -3.12 -8.02
CA THR A 95 19.58 -2.86 -7.43
C THR A 95 19.62 -1.61 -6.58
N MET A 96 18.59 -0.78 -6.65
CA MET A 96 18.50 0.49 -5.93
C MET A 96 17.20 0.56 -5.13
N PRO A 97 17.27 0.83 -3.81
CA PRO A 97 16.09 1.13 -3.01
C PRO A 97 15.64 2.58 -3.27
N TYR A 98 14.32 2.75 -3.39
CA TYR A 98 13.65 4.04 -3.51
C TYR A 98 12.83 4.30 -2.25
N THR A 99 12.83 5.55 -1.77
CA THR A 99 12.08 5.93 -0.57
C THR A 99 10.67 6.37 -0.93
N CYS A 100 9.67 5.83 -0.25
CA CYS A 100 8.30 6.28 -0.34
C CYS A 100 8.08 7.53 0.53
N LYS A 101 7.20 8.42 0.08
CA LYS A 101 6.78 9.58 0.86
C LYS A 101 5.72 9.17 1.88
N VAL A 102 5.94 9.51 3.14
CA VAL A 102 5.00 9.38 4.26
C VAL A 102 4.61 10.77 4.76
N PRO A 103 3.54 10.93 5.57
CA PRO A 103 3.19 12.22 6.16
C PRO A 103 4.32 12.83 6.98
N ASP A 104 4.45 14.15 6.93
CA ASP A 104 5.46 14.89 7.69
C ASP A 104 5.27 14.67 9.20
N GLY A 105 6.38 14.46 9.90
CA GLY A 105 6.39 14.16 11.34
C GLY A 105 6.11 12.70 11.70
N SER A 106 5.83 11.83 10.71
CA SER A 106 5.74 10.39 10.93
C SER A 106 7.10 9.78 11.24
N THR A 107 7.14 8.82 12.16
CA THR A 107 8.32 7.97 12.43
C THR A 107 8.43 6.79 11.45
N THR A 108 7.43 6.61 10.59
CA THR A 108 7.41 5.55 9.58
C THR A 108 8.41 5.81 8.47
N THR A 109 9.12 4.78 8.07
CA THR A 109 9.92 4.78 6.84
C THR A 109 9.44 3.65 5.94
N ALA A 110 9.36 3.90 4.64
CA ALA A 110 9.03 2.89 3.65
C ALA A 110 9.98 3.01 2.46
N THR A 111 10.51 1.88 2.02
CA THR A 111 11.35 1.80 0.81
C THR A 111 10.92 0.63 -0.04
N PHE A 112 11.19 0.72 -1.33
CA PHE A 112 10.98 -0.37 -2.27
C PHE A 112 12.12 -0.44 -3.28
N ASP A 113 12.32 -1.60 -3.85
CA ASP A 113 13.03 -1.77 -5.10
C ASP A 113 12.16 -2.61 -6.07
N PHE A 114 12.38 -2.43 -7.34
CA PHE A 114 11.65 -3.12 -8.39
C PHE A 114 12.61 -3.59 -9.49
N SER A 115 12.39 -4.80 -9.97
CA SER A 115 13.09 -5.33 -11.13
C SER A 115 12.11 -5.57 -12.27
N ARG A 116 12.20 -4.78 -13.32
CA ARG A 116 11.35 -4.94 -14.51
C ARG A 116 11.57 -6.30 -15.21
N PRO A 117 12.83 -6.78 -15.41
CA PRO A 117 13.09 -8.05 -16.06
C PRO A 117 12.50 -9.27 -15.33
N SER A 118 12.51 -9.26 -13.99
CA SER A 118 11.99 -10.38 -13.18
C SER A 118 10.57 -10.17 -12.68
N GLY A 119 10.04 -8.94 -12.74
CA GLY A 119 8.76 -8.57 -12.14
C GLY A 119 8.80 -8.51 -10.61
N VAL A 120 9.95 -8.65 -9.97
CA VAL A 120 10.06 -8.67 -8.51
C VAL A 120 9.95 -7.27 -7.94
N LEU A 121 9.04 -7.10 -6.99
CA LEU A 121 8.89 -5.93 -6.13
C LEU A 121 9.26 -6.34 -4.71
N ASN A 122 10.21 -5.64 -4.09
CA ASN A 122 10.56 -5.77 -2.68
C ASN A 122 10.10 -4.54 -1.92
N ILE A 123 9.59 -4.74 -0.70
CA ILE A 123 9.15 -3.67 0.21
C ILE A 123 9.84 -3.86 1.55
N ASN A 124 10.33 -2.76 2.11
CA ASN A 124 10.75 -2.66 3.50
C ASN A 124 10.03 -1.48 4.13
N GLN A 125 9.36 -1.72 5.26
CA GLN A 125 8.68 -0.67 6.02
C GLN A 125 8.97 -0.81 7.51
N THR A 126 9.24 0.33 8.16
CA THR A 126 9.35 0.44 9.62
C THR A 126 8.28 1.41 10.11
N TRP A 127 7.56 1.03 11.15
CA TRP A 127 6.57 1.88 11.81
C TRP A 127 6.56 1.64 13.32
N THR A 128 5.97 2.58 14.06
CA THR A 128 5.92 2.53 15.51
C THR A 128 4.47 2.58 15.99
N CYS A 129 4.11 1.65 16.86
CA CYS A 129 2.81 1.58 17.53
C CYS A 129 2.96 2.05 18.99
N SER A 130 2.08 2.95 19.42
CA SER A 130 2.03 3.50 20.79
C SER A 130 0.65 3.33 21.44
N ASP A 131 -0.22 2.53 20.84
CA ASP A 131 -1.60 2.34 21.26
C ASP A 131 -1.74 1.46 22.51
N GLU A 132 -0.86 0.49 22.73
CA GLU A 132 -0.87 -0.36 23.93
C GLU A 132 -0.10 0.29 25.08
N ASP A 133 1.10 0.79 24.83
CA ASP A 133 1.92 1.49 25.83
C ASP A 133 2.61 2.70 25.21
N PRO A 134 2.09 3.93 25.43
CA PRO A 134 2.71 5.14 24.92
C PRO A 134 4.10 5.45 25.51
N GLN A 135 4.44 4.89 26.69
CA GLN A 135 5.74 5.09 27.33
C GLN A 135 6.81 4.18 26.72
N TYR A 136 6.41 3.00 26.24
CA TYR A 136 7.28 2.02 25.61
C TYR A 136 6.69 1.59 24.25
N PRO A 137 6.76 2.47 23.23
CA PRO A 137 6.17 2.20 21.93
C PRO A 137 6.92 1.07 21.21
N THR A 138 6.17 0.20 20.57
CA THR A 138 6.73 -0.92 19.80
C THR A 138 7.09 -0.48 18.39
N THR A 139 8.36 -0.58 18.02
CA THR A 139 8.85 -0.34 16.66
C THR A 139 8.91 -1.65 15.91
N ILE A 140 8.23 -1.71 14.76
CA ILE A 140 8.11 -2.89 13.90
C ILE A 140 8.83 -2.62 12.59
N ASN A 141 9.63 -3.60 12.15
CA ASN A 141 10.28 -3.60 10.85
C ASN A 141 9.89 -4.85 10.08
N ALA A 142 9.39 -4.69 8.85
CA ALA A 142 8.90 -5.79 8.03
C ALA A 142 9.43 -5.71 6.59
N TYR A 143 9.69 -6.90 6.02
CA TYR A 143 10.20 -7.11 4.67
C TYR A 143 9.26 -8.01 3.89
N GLY A 144 8.85 -7.60 2.70
CA GLY A 144 7.97 -8.35 1.81
C GLY A 144 8.52 -8.39 0.39
N THR A 145 8.10 -9.40 -0.35
CA THR A 145 8.41 -9.53 -1.78
C THR A 145 7.20 -10.06 -2.53
N ALA A 146 7.03 -9.62 -3.77
CA ALA A 146 6.01 -10.13 -4.68
C ALA A 146 6.53 -10.17 -6.12
N ASN A 147 5.98 -11.08 -6.92
CA ASN A 147 6.16 -11.11 -8.36
C ASN A 147 4.95 -10.46 -9.03
N LEU A 148 5.19 -9.36 -9.74
CA LEU A 148 4.18 -8.64 -10.51
C LEU A 148 4.08 -9.21 -11.92
N THR A 149 2.87 -9.54 -12.34
CA THR A 149 2.56 -9.84 -13.75
C THR A 149 1.94 -8.59 -14.37
N LEU A 150 2.73 -7.85 -15.15
CA LEU A 150 2.31 -6.61 -15.76
C LEU A 150 1.85 -6.85 -17.20
N ALA A 151 0.61 -6.49 -17.50
CA ALA A 151 0.08 -6.45 -18.86
C ALA A 151 0.41 -5.09 -19.48
N CYS A 152 1.35 -5.07 -20.42
CA CYS A 152 1.86 -3.83 -21.01
C CYS A 152 1.61 -3.78 -22.52
N THR A 153 1.31 -2.57 -23.01
CA THR A 153 1.40 -2.22 -24.43
C THR A 153 2.79 -1.70 -24.73
N ASP A 154 3.29 -1.95 -25.93
CA ASP A 154 4.60 -1.52 -26.43
C ASP A 154 4.38 -0.95 -27.83
N GLU A 155 4.38 0.38 -27.92
CA GLU A 155 4.08 1.10 -29.16
C GLU A 155 5.32 1.84 -29.66
N THR A 156 5.66 1.64 -30.92
CA THR A 156 6.79 2.33 -31.56
C THR A 156 6.29 3.13 -32.75
N TRP A 157 6.62 4.42 -32.75
CA TRP A 157 6.44 5.32 -33.88
C TRP A 157 7.80 5.70 -34.44
N THR A 158 7.93 5.67 -35.76
CA THR A 158 9.13 6.12 -36.50
C THR A 158 8.75 7.20 -37.47
N ASN A 159 9.47 8.31 -37.46
CA ASN A 159 9.22 9.44 -38.37
C ASN A 159 9.68 9.12 -39.81
N PRO A 160 8.74 8.93 -40.75
CA PRO A 160 9.10 8.57 -42.13
C PRO A 160 9.76 9.71 -42.90
N ASN A 161 9.60 10.97 -42.44
CA ASN A 161 10.16 12.16 -43.04
C ASN A 161 11.20 12.82 -42.12
N TRP A 162 11.95 12.00 -41.38
CA TRP A 162 12.88 12.52 -40.40
C TRP A 162 13.94 13.41 -41.00
N THR A 163 14.18 14.54 -40.34
CA THR A 163 15.30 15.45 -40.58
C THR A 163 15.96 15.82 -39.26
N ILE A 164 17.20 16.23 -39.30
CA ILE A 164 17.97 16.62 -38.11
C ILE A 164 17.25 17.73 -37.34
N GLY A 165 17.13 17.57 -36.00
CA GLY A 165 16.37 18.48 -35.14
C GLY A 165 14.95 18.01 -34.82
N HIS A 166 14.48 16.92 -35.41
CA HIS A 166 13.20 16.29 -35.11
C HIS A 166 13.39 14.92 -34.45
N ILE A 167 12.35 14.41 -33.76
CA ILE A 167 12.34 13.05 -33.20
C ILE A 167 12.40 12.06 -34.37
N TYR A 168 13.37 11.13 -34.29
CA TYR A 168 13.53 10.02 -35.23
C TYR A 168 12.57 8.88 -34.95
N THR A 169 12.57 8.40 -33.70
CA THR A 169 11.71 7.31 -33.25
C THR A 169 11.32 7.56 -31.80
N ASP A 170 10.09 7.21 -31.47
CA ASP A 170 9.58 7.19 -30.10
C ASP A 170 8.92 5.84 -29.82
N ARG A 171 9.30 5.21 -28.70
CA ARG A 171 8.74 3.94 -28.24
C ARG A 171 8.26 4.12 -26.81
N GLU A 172 6.99 3.79 -26.58
CA GLU A 172 6.37 3.87 -25.27
C GLU A 172 5.91 2.51 -24.80
N VAL A 173 6.26 2.18 -23.57
CA VAL A 173 5.76 1.01 -22.85
C VAL A 173 4.85 1.50 -21.73
N LYS A 174 3.57 1.08 -21.75
CA LYS A 174 2.57 1.43 -20.73
C LYS A 174 1.94 0.16 -20.19
N CYS A 175 2.00 -0.02 -18.88
CA CYS A 175 1.39 -1.18 -18.24
C CYS A 175 0.07 -0.82 -17.59
N THR A 176 -0.88 -1.75 -17.61
CA THR A 176 -2.12 -1.61 -16.84
C THR A 176 -1.78 -1.66 -15.35
N PRO A 177 -2.21 -0.68 -14.55
CA PRO A 177 -1.97 -0.68 -13.12
C PRO A 177 -2.53 -1.94 -12.44
N VAL A 178 -1.76 -2.49 -11.49
CA VAL A 178 -2.16 -3.67 -10.74
C VAL A 178 -2.23 -3.38 -9.24
N THR A 179 -3.18 -4.04 -8.56
CA THR A 179 -3.31 -3.99 -7.10
C THR A 179 -3.15 -5.39 -6.55
N ILE A 180 -2.22 -5.57 -5.60
CA ILE A 180 -1.92 -6.87 -5.00
C ILE A 180 -1.69 -6.78 -3.50
N PRO A 181 -2.06 -7.80 -2.72
CA PRO A 181 -1.62 -7.96 -1.34
C PRO A 181 -0.19 -8.52 -1.30
N ILE A 182 0.58 -8.11 -0.27
CA ILE A 182 1.92 -8.64 -0.02
C ILE A 182 2.05 -9.02 1.45
N LYS A 183 2.30 -10.30 1.72
CA LYS A 183 2.64 -10.76 3.07
C LYS A 183 4.13 -10.59 3.34
N PRO A 184 4.53 -10.10 4.52
CA PRO A 184 5.93 -10.07 4.88
C PRO A 184 6.47 -11.50 5.03
N TYR A 185 7.67 -11.74 4.52
CA TYR A 185 8.41 -12.98 4.79
C TYR A 185 9.26 -12.86 6.06
N LYS A 186 9.46 -11.63 6.55
CA LYS A 186 10.19 -11.35 7.79
C LYS A 186 9.56 -10.13 8.47
N MET A 187 9.35 -10.25 9.77
CA MET A 187 8.93 -9.16 10.64
C MET A 187 9.70 -9.24 11.95
N THR A 188 10.14 -8.10 12.48
CA THR A 188 10.78 -7.94 13.77
C THR A 188 10.13 -6.81 14.53
N ALA A 189 10.04 -6.93 15.86
CA ALA A 189 9.50 -5.91 16.73
C ALA A 189 10.40 -5.69 17.93
N VAL A 190 10.54 -4.43 18.35
CA VAL A 190 11.30 -4.01 19.52
C VAL A 190 10.47 -2.97 20.28
N ALA A 191 10.27 -3.18 21.56
CA ALA A 191 9.65 -2.25 22.52
C ALA A 191 10.72 -1.51 23.32
#